data_0fb74125d624dbfd066a022f339232eb
#
_entry.id   0fb74125d624dbfd066a022f339232eb
#
_cell.length_a   1.000
_cell.length_b   1.000
_cell.length_c   1.000
_cell.angle_alpha   90.00
_cell.angle_beta   90.00
_cell.angle_gamma   90.00
#
_symmetry.space_group_name_H-M   'P 1'
#
loop_
_entity.id
_entity.type
_entity.pdbx_description
1 polymer ?
#
loop_
_entity_poly.entity_id
_entity_poly.type
_entity_poly.pdbx_seq_one_letter_code
_entity_poly.pdbx_strand_id
1 'polypeptide(L)'
;TKTEIIYPGGKGINVSMVLKNLGHDSHALGFVAGFTGQEIVRLLDEWGVQSDFIRVEEGISRINVKLRSNEESEINGQDPAIAEEHIKQLYQQLDHLKDGDVLVLAGSIPDVMPDDIYMDIMKHLSTKKIHIIVDATRDLLVNVLPYHPFLIKPNNHELGEIFGCLLYTSPSPRDY
;
A
#
# COMPACT_ATOMS: atom_id res chain seq x y z
N THR A 1 -9.36 22.93 16.62
CA THR A 1 -9.84 22.17 15.45
C THR A 1 -11.35 22.21 15.41
N LYS A 2 -11.95 22.54 14.25
CA LYS A 2 -13.41 22.57 14.11
C LYS A 2 -13.99 21.19 13.78
N THR A 3 -13.19 20.26 13.31
CA THR A 3 -13.63 18.92 12.91
C THR A 3 -12.44 17.96 12.99
N GLU A 4 -12.66 16.79 13.54
CA GLU A 4 -11.72 15.66 13.52
C GLU A 4 -12.40 14.50 12.79
N ILE A 5 -11.68 13.89 11.86
CA ILE A 5 -12.18 12.75 11.08
C ILE A 5 -11.09 11.68 11.11
N ILE A 6 -11.50 10.46 11.44
CA ILE A 6 -10.62 9.28 11.45
C ILE A 6 -10.96 8.43 10.25
N TYR A 7 -9.96 8.08 9.47
CA TYR A 7 -10.08 7.18 8.31
C TYR A 7 -9.11 6.00 8.45
N PRO A 8 -9.51 4.81 8.03
CA PRO A 8 -8.55 3.73 7.81
C PRO A 8 -7.61 4.17 6.68
N GLY A 9 -6.29 4.18 6.96
CA GLY A 9 -5.28 4.72 6.05
C GLY A 9 -4.41 3.65 5.43
N GLY A 10 -3.67 4.05 4.41
CA GLY A 10 -2.74 3.21 3.65
C GLY A 10 -3.13 3.11 2.17
N LYS A 11 -2.14 3.11 1.27
CA LYS A 11 -2.41 3.07 -0.19
C LYS A 11 -3.21 1.82 -0.58
N GLY A 12 -2.87 0.64 -0.04
CA GLY A 12 -3.61 -0.60 -0.33
C GLY A 12 -5.06 -0.54 0.15
N ILE A 13 -5.31 -0.03 1.34
CA ILE A 13 -6.66 0.20 1.87
C ILE A 13 -7.44 1.16 0.97
N ASN A 14 -6.82 2.26 0.56
CA ASN A 14 -7.47 3.22 -0.34
C ASN A 14 -7.87 2.58 -1.67
N VAL A 15 -7.05 1.69 -2.23
CA VAL A 15 -7.41 0.92 -3.43
C VAL A 15 -8.65 0.07 -3.17
N SER A 16 -8.71 -0.67 -2.06
CA SER A 16 -9.87 -1.50 -1.70
C SER A 16 -11.14 -0.68 -1.51
N MET A 17 -11.04 0.49 -0.87
CA MET A 17 -12.18 1.41 -0.70
C MET A 17 -12.70 1.94 -2.04
N VAL A 18 -11.79 2.32 -2.96
CA VAL A 18 -12.18 2.76 -4.31
C VAL A 18 -12.82 1.63 -5.10
N LEU A 19 -12.26 0.42 -5.07
CA LEU A 19 -12.85 -0.75 -5.72
C LEU A 19 -14.25 -1.03 -5.19
N LYS A 20 -14.45 -0.98 -3.87
CA LYS A 20 -15.76 -1.16 -3.26
C LYS A 20 -16.79 -0.14 -3.73
N ASN A 21 -16.39 1.14 -3.83
CA ASN A 21 -17.26 2.20 -4.36
C ASN A 21 -17.61 1.98 -5.84
N LEU A 22 -16.75 1.31 -6.60
CA LEU A 22 -16.99 0.93 -7.99
C LEU A 22 -17.76 -0.39 -8.15
N GLY A 23 -18.16 -1.02 -7.05
CA GLY A 23 -18.92 -2.26 -7.04
C GLY A 23 -18.07 -3.53 -7.18
N HIS A 24 -16.77 -3.44 -6.93
CA HIS A 24 -15.85 -4.57 -6.95
C HIS A 24 -15.42 -4.95 -5.54
N ASP A 25 -15.42 -6.24 -5.24
CA ASP A 25 -14.88 -6.75 -3.99
C ASP A 25 -13.37 -6.98 -4.09
N SER A 26 -12.69 -6.78 -2.96
CA SER A 26 -11.26 -7.02 -2.81
C SER A 26 -10.95 -7.43 -1.38
N HIS A 27 -9.80 -8.08 -1.18
CA HIS A 27 -9.27 -8.43 0.12
C HIS A 27 -8.04 -7.56 0.42
N ALA A 28 -8.11 -6.78 1.49
CA ALA A 28 -6.97 -6.02 1.95
C ALA A 28 -6.06 -6.90 2.80
N LEU A 29 -4.80 -7.04 2.39
CA LEU A 29 -3.75 -7.76 3.11
C LEU A 29 -2.75 -6.78 3.72
N GLY A 30 -2.09 -7.17 4.78
CA GLY A 30 -1.06 -6.37 5.45
C GLY A 30 -0.95 -6.69 6.93
N PHE A 31 -0.34 -5.80 7.68
CA PHE A 31 -0.06 -5.98 9.10
C PHE A 31 -0.77 -4.91 9.91
N VAL A 32 -1.37 -5.33 11.03
CA VAL A 32 -2.02 -4.42 11.98
C VAL A 32 -1.58 -4.75 13.40
N ALA A 33 -1.46 -3.71 14.24
CA ALA A 33 -1.03 -3.85 15.63
C ALA A 33 -1.85 -2.98 16.59
N GLY A 34 -2.03 -3.47 17.80
CA GLY A 34 -2.65 -2.75 18.92
C GLY A 34 -4.07 -2.25 18.64
N PHE A 35 -4.50 -1.26 19.43
CA PHE A 35 -5.85 -0.72 19.35
C PHE A 35 -6.13 0.03 18.03
N THR A 36 -5.12 0.69 17.47
CA THR A 36 -5.25 1.38 16.17
C THR A 36 -5.45 0.40 15.02
N GLY A 37 -4.79 -0.77 15.08
CA GLY A 37 -5.02 -1.84 14.12
C GLY A 37 -6.43 -2.42 14.22
N GLN A 38 -6.96 -2.58 15.43
CA GLN A 38 -8.35 -3.02 15.64
C GLN A 38 -9.34 -2.00 15.07
N GLU A 39 -9.07 -0.70 15.24
CA GLU A 39 -9.91 0.35 14.70
C GLU A 39 -9.88 0.40 13.16
N ILE A 40 -8.72 0.15 12.54
CA ILE A 40 -8.62 0.02 11.07
C ILE A 40 -9.55 -1.09 10.58
N VAL A 41 -9.49 -2.28 11.19
CA VAL A 41 -10.34 -3.42 10.81
C VAL A 41 -11.81 -3.05 10.99
N ARG A 42 -12.19 -2.50 12.14
CA ARG A 42 -13.57 -2.09 12.43
C ARG A 42 -14.12 -1.11 11.38
N LEU A 43 -13.32 -0.10 11.04
CA LEU A 43 -13.72 0.89 10.03
C LEU A 43 -13.87 0.27 8.64
N LEU A 44 -13.01 -0.66 8.25
CA LEU A 44 -13.11 -1.36 6.96
C LEU A 44 -14.36 -2.26 6.91
N ASP A 45 -14.68 -2.94 8.01
CA ASP A 45 -15.90 -3.74 8.12
C ASP A 45 -17.15 -2.86 7.93
N GLU A 46 -17.18 -1.67 8.53
CA GLU A 46 -18.28 -0.70 8.33
C GLU A 46 -18.41 -0.24 6.87
N TRP A 47 -17.30 -0.15 6.14
CA TRP A 47 -17.29 0.17 4.72
C TRP A 47 -17.59 -1.04 3.83
N GLY A 48 -17.69 -2.24 4.41
CA GLY A 48 -17.92 -3.49 3.69
C GLY A 48 -16.72 -3.93 2.85
N VAL A 49 -15.51 -3.53 3.26
CA VAL A 49 -14.25 -3.97 2.67
C VAL A 49 -13.73 -5.18 3.45
N GLN A 50 -13.48 -6.27 2.75
CA GLN A 50 -12.90 -7.47 3.37
C GLN A 50 -11.42 -7.27 3.65
N SER A 51 -10.96 -7.75 4.81
CA SER A 51 -9.57 -7.66 5.21
C SER A 51 -9.10 -8.93 5.92
N ASP A 52 -7.94 -9.42 5.53
CA ASP A 52 -7.26 -10.58 6.11
C ASP A 52 -5.90 -10.14 6.69
N PHE A 53 -5.93 -9.14 7.57
CA PHE A 53 -4.71 -8.59 8.16
C PHE A 53 -4.07 -9.55 9.16
N ILE A 54 -2.76 -9.65 9.08
CA ILE A 54 -1.91 -10.33 10.04
C ILE A 54 -1.76 -9.43 11.27
N ARG A 55 -2.08 -9.96 12.43
CA ARG A 55 -1.97 -9.24 13.70
C ARG A 55 -0.56 -9.37 14.24
N VAL A 56 0.05 -8.21 14.51
CA VAL A 56 1.36 -8.10 15.16
C VAL A 56 1.12 -7.84 16.65
N GLU A 57 1.81 -8.58 17.52
CA GLU A 57 1.57 -8.57 18.96
C GLU A 57 2.07 -7.30 19.62
N GLU A 58 3.19 -6.75 19.12
CA GLU A 58 3.84 -5.59 19.73
C GLU A 58 3.61 -4.31 18.94
N GLY A 59 3.45 -3.20 19.65
CA GLY A 59 3.28 -1.88 19.07
C GLY A 59 1.85 -1.54 18.71
N ILE A 60 1.71 -0.56 17.84
CA ILE A 60 0.43 -0.08 17.29
C ILE A 60 0.58 0.19 15.79
N SER A 61 -0.47 0.01 15.02
CA SER A 61 -0.52 0.54 13.65
C SER A 61 -0.35 2.05 13.67
N ARG A 62 0.51 2.58 12.80
CA ARG A 62 0.88 4.01 12.84
C ARG A 62 -0.32 4.91 12.63
N ILE A 63 -0.28 6.06 13.30
CA ILE A 63 -1.24 7.14 13.11
C ILE A 63 -0.54 8.24 12.31
N ASN A 64 -1.15 8.65 11.21
CA ASN A 64 -0.72 9.81 10.44
C ASN A 64 -1.70 10.94 10.66
N VAL A 65 -1.20 12.09 11.10
CA VAL A 65 -2.01 13.28 11.34
C VAL A 65 -1.79 14.29 10.22
N LYS A 66 -2.87 14.64 9.53
CA LYS A 66 -2.87 15.70 8.52
C LYS A 66 -3.53 16.95 9.06
N LEU A 67 -2.75 17.99 9.23
CA LEU A 67 -3.22 19.30 9.67
C LEU A 67 -3.54 20.14 8.43
N ARG A 68 -4.81 20.48 8.24
CA ARG A 68 -5.24 21.41 7.19
C ARG A 68 -5.29 22.82 7.75
N SER A 69 -4.32 23.63 7.40
CA SER A 69 -4.27 25.07 7.63
C SER A 69 -3.94 25.77 6.30
N ASN A 70 -3.40 26.96 6.33
CA ASN A 70 -2.88 27.64 5.13
C ASN A 70 -1.70 26.88 4.48
N GLU A 71 -0.99 26.07 5.27
CA GLU A 71 0.02 25.13 4.81
C GLU A 71 -0.37 23.73 5.31
N GLU A 72 -0.31 22.73 4.44
CA GLU A 72 -0.54 21.36 4.84
C GLU A 72 0.69 20.82 5.58
N SER A 73 0.47 20.32 6.80
CA SER A 73 1.51 19.66 7.59
C SER A 73 1.09 18.22 7.87
N GLU A 74 2.03 17.30 7.76
CA GLU A 74 1.80 15.88 8.00
C GLU A 74 2.79 15.37 9.06
N ILE A 75 2.27 14.67 10.07
CA ILE A 75 3.06 13.98 11.08
C ILE A 75 2.81 12.48 10.91
N ASN A 76 3.86 11.75 10.57
CA ASN A 76 3.81 10.30 10.37
C ASN A 76 4.32 9.59 11.61
N GLY A 77 3.51 8.67 12.14
CA GLY A 77 3.90 7.76 13.21
C GLY A 77 4.87 6.67 12.72
N GLN A 78 5.42 5.92 13.66
CA GLN A 78 6.26 4.75 13.37
C GLN A 78 5.40 3.51 13.13
N ASP A 79 5.87 2.64 12.24
CA ASP A 79 5.27 1.34 12.00
C ASP A 79 5.64 0.35 13.12
N PRO A 80 4.80 -0.67 13.41
CA PRO A 80 5.12 -1.73 14.35
C PRO A 80 6.25 -2.62 13.80
N ALA A 81 6.99 -3.27 14.69
CA ALA A 81 8.01 -4.22 14.32
C ALA A 81 7.38 -5.50 13.73
N ILE A 82 7.72 -5.82 12.49
CA ILE A 82 7.21 -7.00 11.79
C ILE A 82 8.28 -8.10 11.87
N ALA A 83 7.97 -9.21 12.55
CA ALA A 83 8.87 -10.34 12.66
C ALA A 83 8.79 -11.24 11.41
N GLU A 84 9.82 -12.08 11.22
CA GLU A 84 9.88 -13.02 10.07
C GLU A 84 8.67 -13.96 9.99
N GLU A 85 8.11 -14.33 11.13
CA GLU A 85 6.92 -15.20 11.19
C GLU A 85 5.69 -14.52 10.57
N HIS A 86 5.54 -13.20 10.74
CA HIS A 86 4.46 -12.45 10.11
C HIS A 86 4.65 -12.38 8.58
N ILE A 87 5.90 -12.23 8.13
CA ILE A 87 6.24 -12.28 6.70
C ILE A 87 5.90 -13.67 6.12
N LYS A 88 6.21 -14.75 6.83
CA LYS A 88 5.85 -16.11 6.43
C LYS A 88 4.32 -16.29 6.31
N GLN A 89 3.55 -15.71 7.24
CA GLN A 89 2.08 -15.71 7.16
C GLN A 89 1.59 -14.97 5.92
N LEU A 90 2.21 -13.82 5.58
CA LEU A 90 1.87 -13.10 4.34
C LEU A 90 2.09 -13.99 3.10
N TYR A 91 3.23 -14.67 3.00
CA TYR A 91 3.47 -15.59 1.89
C TYR A 91 2.44 -16.73 1.82
N GLN A 92 2.03 -17.27 2.98
CA GLN A 92 0.95 -18.29 3.02
C GLN A 92 -0.37 -17.73 2.51
N GLN A 93 -0.72 -16.47 2.81
CA GLN A 93 -1.90 -15.82 2.23
C GLN A 93 -1.76 -15.65 0.71
N LEU A 94 -0.59 -15.22 0.23
CA LEU A 94 -0.31 -15.05 -1.20
C LEU A 94 -0.35 -16.38 -1.97
N ASP A 95 -0.05 -17.50 -1.31
CA ASP A 95 -0.13 -18.82 -1.91
C ASP A 95 -1.57 -19.23 -2.31
N HIS A 96 -2.59 -18.63 -1.69
CA HIS A 96 -4.00 -18.85 -2.04
C HIS A 96 -4.42 -18.15 -3.34
N LEU A 97 -3.63 -17.24 -3.87
CA LEU A 97 -3.89 -16.58 -5.15
C LEU A 97 -3.88 -17.59 -6.30
N LYS A 98 -4.78 -17.38 -7.26
CA LYS A 98 -5.00 -18.25 -8.42
C LYS A 98 -4.67 -17.53 -9.73
N ASP A 99 -4.51 -18.30 -10.79
CA ASP A 99 -4.38 -17.76 -12.14
C ASP A 99 -5.58 -16.86 -12.48
N GLY A 100 -5.30 -15.68 -12.97
CA GLY A 100 -6.27 -14.65 -13.31
C GLY A 100 -6.58 -13.66 -12.18
N ASP A 101 -6.10 -13.90 -10.96
CA ASP A 101 -6.24 -12.93 -9.87
C ASP A 101 -5.41 -11.67 -10.13
N VAL A 102 -5.81 -10.58 -9.49
CA VAL A 102 -5.11 -9.30 -9.51
C VAL A 102 -4.54 -9.02 -8.13
N LEU A 103 -3.22 -8.85 -8.03
CA LEU A 103 -2.53 -8.43 -6.81
C LEU A 103 -2.05 -6.99 -6.96
N VAL A 104 -2.40 -6.13 -6.00
CA VAL A 104 -1.92 -4.75 -5.94
C VAL A 104 -0.91 -4.63 -4.81
N LEU A 105 0.35 -4.40 -5.15
CA LEU A 105 1.42 -4.06 -4.21
C LEU A 105 1.49 -2.55 -4.10
N ALA A 106 1.01 -2.00 -3.00
CA ALA A 106 0.87 -0.55 -2.85
C ALA A 106 1.33 -0.05 -1.48
N GLY A 107 2.04 1.06 -1.49
CA GLY A 107 2.48 1.76 -0.30
C GLY A 107 3.98 1.68 -0.04
N SER A 108 4.37 2.30 1.07
CA SER A 108 5.72 2.19 1.62
C SER A 108 5.88 0.87 2.36
N ILE A 109 7.07 0.35 2.35
CA ILE A 109 7.46 -0.79 3.18
C ILE A 109 7.94 -0.22 4.52
N PRO A 110 7.54 -0.81 5.66
CA PRO A 110 8.13 -0.46 6.96
C PRO A 110 9.65 -0.63 6.94
N ASP A 111 10.39 0.29 7.58
CA ASP A 111 11.88 0.28 7.62
C ASP A 111 12.47 -1.02 8.19
N VAL A 112 11.66 -1.80 8.90
CA VAL A 112 12.05 -3.10 9.48
C VAL A 112 11.92 -4.27 8.50
N MET A 113 11.34 -4.06 7.32
CA MET A 113 11.20 -5.07 6.28
C MET A 113 12.28 -4.89 5.20
N PRO A 114 12.69 -5.98 4.51
CA PRO A 114 13.62 -5.88 3.41
C PRO A 114 13.11 -4.96 2.29
N ASP A 115 13.97 -4.09 1.76
CA ASP A 115 13.65 -3.17 0.66
C ASP A 115 13.30 -3.89 -0.64
N ASP A 116 13.54 -5.18 -0.72
CA ASP A 116 13.29 -6.04 -1.88
C ASP A 116 12.04 -6.92 -1.74
N ILE A 117 11.24 -6.74 -0.68
CA ILE A 117 10.05 -7.58 -0.41
C ILE A 117 9.08 -7.65 -1.60
N TYR A 118 8.87 -6.56 -2.34
CA TYR A 118 7.99 -6.57 -3.52
C TYR A 118 8.58 -7.41 -4.65
N MET A 119 9.89 -7.33 -4.85
CA MET A 119 10.62 -8.18 -5.79
C MET A 119 10.49 -9.66 -5.40
N ASP A 120 10.69 -9.98 -4.13
CA ASP A 120 10.59 -11.35 -3.62
C ASP A 120 9.16 -11.91 -3.75
N ILE A 121 8.13 -11.10 -3.48
CA ILE A 121 6.73 -11.48 -3.71
C ILE A 121 6.51 -11.79 -5.20
N MET A 122 6.99 -10.94 -6.12
CA MET A 122 6.84 -11.19 -7.55
C MET A 122 7.57 -12.45 -8.01
N LYS A 123 8.77 -12.69 -7.47
CA LYS A 123 9.54 -13.90 -7.72
C LYS A 123 8.80 -15.15 -7.21
N HIS A 124 8.27 -15.08 -5.98
CA HIS A 124 7.50 -16.16 -5.37
C HIS A 124 6.27 -16.54 -6.21
N LEU A 125 5.58 -15.54 -6.75
CA LEU A 125 4.38 -15.73 -7.56
C LEU A 125 4.65 -15.94 -9.06
N SER A 126 5.90 -15.99 -9.49
CA SER A 126 6.29 -16.05 -10.91
C SER A 126 5.76 -17.26 -11.69
N THR A 127 5.40 -18.35 -11.01
CA THR A 127 4.82 -19.56 -11.60
C THR A 127 3.32 -19.46 -11.83
N LYS A 128 2.65 -18.45 -11.26
CA LYS A 128 1.21 -18.22 -11.38
C LYS A 128 0.94 -17.11 -12.39
N LYS A 129 -0.18 -17.20 -13.10
CA LYS A 129 -0.61 -16.16 -14.07
C LYS A 129 -1.41 -15.08 -13.38
N ILE A 130 -0.78 -14.32 -12.50
CA ILE A 130 -1.39 -13.25 -11.71
C ILE A 130 -1.04 -11.90 -12.33
N HIS A 131 -2.01 -10.98 -12.39
CA HIS A 131 -1.76 -9.60 -12.80
C HIS A 131 -1.27 -8.79 -11.61
N ILE A 132 0.03 -8.51 -11.54
CA ILE A 132 0.62 -7.75 -10.44
C ILE A 132 0.72 -6.28 -10.83
N ILE A 133 0.07 -5.42 -10.04
CA ILE A 133 0.09 -3.97 -10.17
C ILE A 133 0.97 -3.41 -9.05
N VAL A 134 1.91 -2.50 -9.37
CA VAL A 134 2.83 -1.93 -8.38
C VAL A 134 2.69 -0.41 -8.31
N ASP A 135 2.33 0.08 -7.12
CA ASP A 135 2.31 1.50 -6.74
C ASP A 135 3.33 1.73 -5.62
N ALA A 136 4.59 1.76 -5.99
CA ALA A 136 5.73 1.91 -5.12
C ALA A 136 6.63 3.05 -5.56
N THR A 137 7.51 3.50 -4.65
CA THR A 137 8.43 4.60 -4.89
C THR A 137 9.86 4.11 -5.09
N ARG A 138 10.68 4.88 -5.81
CA ARG A 138 12.16 4.74 -5.91
C ARG A 138 12.60 3.30 -6.19
N ASP A 139 13.52 2.81 -5.35
CA ASP A 139 14.19 1.52 -5.51
C ASP A 139 13.20 0.33 -5.51
N LEU A 140 12.13 0.42 -4.71
CA LEU A 140 11.06 -0.57 -4.71
C LEU A 140 10.42 -0.76 -6.09
N LEU A 141 10.24 0.32 -6.83
CA LEU A 141 9.68 0.27 -8.17
C LEU A 141 10.71 -0.25 -9.17
N VAL A 142 11.96 0.23 -9.08
CA VAL A 142 13.03 -0.20 -10.00
C VAL A 142 13.31 -1.70 -9.84
N ASN A 143 13.37 -2.20 -8.62
CA ASN A 143 13.66 -3.60 -8.31
C ASN A 143 12.62 -4.59 -8.86
N VAL A 144 11.37 -4.16 -9.07
CA VAL A 144 10.32 -5.04 -9.61
C VAL A 144 10.24 -5.05 -11.13
N LEU A 145 10.83 -4.09 -11.84
CA LEU A 145 10.74 -4.00 -13.31
C LEU A 145 11.24 -5.25 -14.03
N PRO A 146 12.35 -5.91 -13.62
CA PRO A 146 12.82 -7.16 -14.26
C PRO A 146 11.81 -8.32 -14.18
N TYR A 147 10.84 -8.25 -13.26
CA TYR A 147 9.81 -9.27 -13.07
C TYR A 147 8.53 -8.99 -13.86
N HIS A 148 8.54 -7.97 -14.72
CA HIS A 148 7.45 -7.63 -15.64
C HIS A 148 6.08 -7.44 -14.95
N PRO A 149 5.94 -6.46 -14.02
CA PRO A 149 4.63 -6.16 -13.46
C PRO A 149 3.63 -5.83 -14.57
N PHE A 150 2.37 -6.23 -14.39
CA PHE A 150 1.31 -5.95 -15.36
C PHE A 150 1.10 -4.43 -15.53
N LEU A 151 1.20 -3.67 -14.44
CA LEU A 151 1.07 -2.21 -14.44
C LEU A 151 1.92 -1.62 -13.32
N ILE A 152 2.54 -0.48 -13.61
CA ILE A 152 3.19 0.37 -12.60
C ILE A 152 2.50 1.75 -12.59
N LYS A 153 2.47 2.40 -11.41
CA LYS A 153 1.85 3.72 -11.25
C LYS A 153 2.78 4.72 -10.53
N PRO A 154 3.88 5.12 -11.14
CA PRO A 154 4.68 6.21 -10.61
C PRO A 154 3.96 7.56 -10.79
N ASN A 155 4.18 8.49 -9.87
CA ASN A 155 3.86 9.89 -10.11
C ASN A 155 5.00 10.56 -10.92
N ASN A 156 4.81 11.83 -11.32
CA ASN A 156 5.80 12.57 -12.12
C ASN A 156 7.16 12.76 -11.40
N HIS A 157 7.16 12.93 -10.08
CA HIS A 157 8.38 13.07 -9.30
C HIS A 157 9.13 11.73 -9.21
N GLU A 158 8.43 10.66 -8.88
CA GLU A 158 8.97 9.30 -8.83
C GLU A 158 9.55 8.87 -10.18
N LEU A 159 8.86 9.20 -11.27
CA LEU A 159 9.33 8.91 -12.62
C LEU A 159 10.58 9.75 -12.95
N GLY A 160 10.59 11.03 -12.58
CA GLY A 160 11.75 11.91 -12.72
C GLY A 160 12.98 11.41 -11.97
N GLU A 161 12.79 10.91 -10.76
CA GLU A 161 13.86 10.30 -9.95
C GLU A 161 14.46 9.07 -10.63
N ILE A 162 13.60 8.18 -11.18
CA ILE A 162 14.04 6.95 -11.87
C ILE A 162 14.87 7.27 -13.12
N PHE A 163 14.47 8.25 -13.90
CA PHE A 163 15.16 8.60 -15.14
C PHE A 163 16.22 9.70 -14.98
N GLY A 164 16.42 10.22 -13.76
CA GLY A 164 17.39 11.31 -13.49
C GLY A 164 17.07 12.59 -14.25
N CYS A 165 15.81 12.86 -14.57
CA CYS A 165 15.38 14.03 -15.32
C CYS A 165 14.19 14.75 -14.66
N LEU A 166 14.09 16.05 -14.89
CA LEU A 166 12.90 16.82 -14.54
C LEU A 166 11.84 16.58 -15.64
N LEU A 167 10.79 15.87 -15.29
CA LEU A 167 9.63 15.75 -16.17
C LEU A 167 8.81 17.04 -16.06
N TYR A 168 8.91 17.90 -17.06
CA TYR A 168 7.99 19.01 -17.22
C TYR A 168 6.62 18.48 -17.64
N THR A 169 5.67 18.51 -16.73
CA THR A 169 4.27 18.44 -17.13
C THR A 169 3.90 19.78 -17.74
N SER A 170 3.48 19.79 -19.00
CA SER A 170 2.86 20.99 -19.58
C SER A 170 1.70 21.41 -18.66
N PRO A 171 1.58 22.71 -18.33
CA PRO A 171 0.45 23.18 -17.52
C PRO A 171 -0.84 22.76 -18.19
N SER A 172 -1.76 22.20 -17.38
CA SER A 172 -3.09 21.84 -17.86
C SER A 172 -3.79 23.09 -18.42
N PRO A 173 -4.61 22.98 -19.48
CA PRO A 173 -5.44 24.10 -19.94
C PRO A 173 -6.34 24.72 -18.85
N ARG A 174 -6.44 24.08 -17.67
CA ARG A 174 -7.18 24.60 -16.50
C ARG A 174 -6.33 25.49 -15.58
N ASP A 175 -5.06 25.63 -15.85
CA ASP A 175 -4.12 26.44 -15.04
C ASP A 175 -4.00 27.89 -15.59
N TYR A 176 -4.88 28.29 -16.53
CA TYR A 176 -5.02 29.62 -17.09
C TYR A 176 -6.38 30.23 -16.75
#